data_8e3407dcce06c46cda6bdc018db9180e
#
_entry.id   8e3407dcce06c46cda6bdc018db9180e
#
_cell.length_a   1.000
_cell.length_b   1.000
_cell.length_c   1.000
_cell.angle_alpha   90.00
_cell.angle_beta   90.00
_cell.angle_gamma   90.00
#
_symmetry.space_group_name_H-M   'P 1'
#
loop_
_entity.id
_entity.type
_entity.pdbx_description
1 polymer ?
#
loop_
_entity_poly.entity_id
_entity_poly.type
_entity_poly.pdbx_seq_one_letter_code
_entity_poly.pdbx_strand_id
1 'polypeptide(L)'
;HATEVVPQKCKLIHDTTKSASLLCYELCKEHDLGSEKLDKLAHLTNVGDLFLTDDPEFTRAIDYGSLVKQYYFWNLHSLIGDDLESLIDHPLLKVVATRREVENPLGFAHAKANIQRLSDIVGLVDAPVGDNNTIVHELLADDDIPYPVLATLATRFRSVSISLRSQNGEALSVAKQLQGGGHPNASGASLPNTVQRIPDAVEYLKKV
;
A
#
# COMPACT_ATOMS: atom_id res chain seq x y z
N HIS A 1 6.51 7.81 -11.12
CA HIS A 1 7.90 8.10 -11.52
C HIS A 1 7.89 8.80 -12.85
N ALA A 2 8.29 10.09 -12.89
CA ALA A 2 8.47 10.81 -14.13
C ALA A 2 9.64 10.16 -14.91
N THR A 3 9.38 9.71 -16.13
CA THR A 3 10.43 9.33 -17.05
C THR A 3 10.91 10.58 -17.78
N GLU A 4 12.20 10.89 -17.67
CA GLU A 4 12.81 12.03 -18.38
C GLU A 4 12.82 11.85 -19.90
N VAL A 5 12.67 10.61 -20.39
CA VAL A 5 12.68 10.27 -21.81
C VAL A 5 11.43 9.49 -22.17
N VAL A 6 10.59 10.08 -23.02
CA VAL A 6 9.42 9.40 -23.60
C VAL A 6 9.83 8.85 -24.99
N PRO A 7 9.65 7.54 -25.26
CA PRO A 7 9.92 6.99 -26.58
C PRO A 7 9.10 7.70 -27.67
N GLN A 8 9.69 7.91 -28.87
CA GLN A 8 9.09 8.72 -29.95
C GLN A 8 7.69 8.26 -30.42
N LYS A 9 7.33 6.97 -30.18
CA LYS A 9 6.04 6.40 -30.58
C LYS A 9 5.10 6.17 -29.38
N CYS A 10 5.36 6.77 -28.24
CA CYS A 10 4.58 6.62 -27.03
C CYS A 10 3.98 7.97 -26.60
N LYS A 11 2.72 7.94 -26.12
CA LYS A 11 2.10 9.05 -25.38
C LYS A 11 2.27 8.77 -23.90
N LEU A 12 2.96 9.64 -23.17
CA LEU A 12 3.03 9.57 -21.72
C LEU A 12 1.83 10.33 -21.14
N ILE A 13 1.05 9.65 -20.31
CA ILE A 13 0.01 10.25 -19.47
C ILE A 13 0.52 10.14 -18.02
N HIS A 14 0.76 11.28 -17.39
CA HIS A 14 1.33 11.35 -16.05
C HIS A 14 0.67 12.46 -15.26
N ASP A 15 0.03 12.08 -14.15
CA ASP A 15 -0.56 12.97 -13.16
C ASP A 15 -0.29 12.37 -11.77
N THR A 16 0.46 13.06 -10.93
CA THR A 16 0.81 12.59 -9.58
C THR A 16 -0.34 12.71 -8.58
N THR A 17 -1.43 13.37 -8.96
CA THR A 17 -2.64 13.53 -8.14
C THR A 17 -3.67 12.44 -8.38
N LYS A 18 -3.39 11.54 -9.33
CA LYS A 18 -4.28 10.45 -9.73
C LYS A 18 -3.55 9.11 -9.71
N SER A 19 -4.27 8.06 -9.36
CA SER A 19 -3.78 6.69 -9.52
C SER A 19 -3.70 6.28 -10.99
N ALA A 20 -2.85 5.31 -11.30
CA ALA A 20 -2.76 4.76 -12.64
C ALA A 20 -4.09 4.17 -13.14
N SER A 21 -4.86 3.55 -12.24
CA SER A 21 -6.20 3.01 -12.55
C SER A 21 -7.19 4.09 -12.97
N LEU A 22 -7.19 5.22 -12.27
CA LEU A 22 -8.04 6.36 -12.66
C LEU A 22 -7.64 6.94 -14.01
N LEU A 23 -6.33 7.12 -14.25
CA LEU A 23 -5.83 7.61 -15.54
C LEU A 23 -6.20 6.66 -16.70
N CYS A 24 -6.08 5.34 -16.50
CA CYS A 24 -6.50 4.35 -17.49
C CYS A 24 -8.02 4.41 -17.75
N TYR A 25 -8.80 4.58 -16.70
CA TYR A 25 -10.26 4.68 -16.83
C TYR A 25 -10.69 5.97 -17.54
N GLU A 26 -10.07 7.11 -17.27
CA GLU A 26 -10.31 8.35 -18.00
C GLU A 26 -10.06 8.18 -19.50
N LEU A 27 -8.99 7.46 -19.86
CA LEU A 27 -8.72 7.11 -21.25
C LEU A 27 -9.81 6.20 -21.86
N CYS A 28 -10.33 5.22 -21.10
CA CYS A 28 -11.45 4.38 -21.55
C CYS A 28 -12.71 5.22 -21.80
N LYS A 29 -12.98 6.24 -20.97
CA LYS A 29 -14.12 7.16 -21.16
C LYS A 29 -14.03 7.98 -22.46
N GLU A 30 -12.81 8.33 -22.91
CA GLU A 30 -12.59 8.98 -24.20
C GLU A 30 -13.07 8.11 -25.39
N HIS A 31 -13.26 6.82 -25.17
CA HIS A 31 -13.70 5.83 -26.17
C HIS A 31 -15.09 5.24 -25.86
N ASP A 32 -15.93 5.96 -25.13
CA ASP A 32 -17.31 5.56 -24.77
C ASP A 32 -17.38 4.23 -23.95
N LEU A 33 -16.32 3.88 -23.24
CA LEU A 33 -16.22 2.68 -22.38
C LEU A 33 -16.44 3.00 -20.90
N GLY A 34 -17.28 4.00 -20.60
CA GLY A 34 -17.59 4.42 -19.23
C GLY A 34 -18.97 3.95 -18.77
N SER A 35 -19.15 3.79 -17.46
CA SER A 35 -20.43 3.62 -16.80
C SER A 35 -20.39 4.17 -15.38
N GLU A 36 -21.56 4.41 -14.77
CA GLU A 36 -21.67 4.89 -13.38
C GLU A 36 -20.97 3.94 -12.38
N LYS A 37 -21.08 2.64 -12.58
CA LYS A 37 -20.42 1.65 -11.73
C LYS A 37 -18.91 1.66 -11.90
N LEU A 38 -18.43 1.81 -13.12
CA LEU A 38 -17.00 1.92 -13.39
C LEU A 38 -16.43 3.26 -12.90
N ASP A 39 -17.18 4.37 -12.98
CA ASP A 39 -16.82 5.65 -12.35
C ASP A 39 -16.59 5.45 -10.83
N LYS A 40 -17.50 4.75 -10.17
CA LYS A 40 -17.40 4.44 -8.74
C LYS A 40 -16.19 3.55 -8.44
N LEU A 41 -15.97 2.50 -9.22
CA LEU A 41 -14.83 1.60 -9.03
C LEU A 41 -13.50 2.34 -9.23
N ALA A 42 -13.40 3.17 -10.26
CA ALA A 42 -12.21 3.98 -10.52
C ALA A 42 -11.95 5.00 -9.39
N HIS A 43 -13.01 5.62 -8.85
CA HIS A 43 -12.89 6.48 -7.67
C HIS A 43 -12.36 5.71 -6.46
N LEU A 44 -12.96 4.56 -6.12
CA LEU A 44 -12.53 3.73 -5.00
C LEU A 44 -11.07 3.27 -5.13
N THR A 45 -10.67 2.84 -6.33
CA THR A 45 -9.27 2.44 -6.56
C THR A 45 -8.31 3.62 -6.42
N ASN A 46 -8.71 4.82 -6.84
CA ASN A 46 -7.93 6.04 -6.67
C ASN A 46 -7.78 6.43 -5.20
N VAL A 47 -8.87 6.38 -4.44
CA VAL A 47 -8.86 6.67 -2.99
C VAL A 47 -7.94 5.70 -2.24
N GLY A 48 -8.02 4.41 -2.55
CA GLY A 48 -7.19 3.39 -1.91
C GLY A 48 -5.70 3.47 -2.29
N ASP A 49 -5.40 3.75 -3.56
CA ASP A 49 -4.01 3.81 -4.06
C ASP A 49 -3.27 5.05 -3.53
N LEU A 50 -3.94 6.20 -3.51
CA LEU A 50 -3.41 7.45 -2.97
C LEU A 50 -3.56 7.58 -1.45
N PHE A 51 -4.21 6.62 -0.80
CA PHE A 51 -4.47 6.58 0.63
C PHE A 51 -5.16 7.85 1.16
N LEU A 52 -6.26 8.26 0.51
CA LEU A 52 -7.00 9.48 0.81
C LEU A 52 -7.91 9.28 2.04
N THR A 53 -7.36 9.41 3.22
CA THR A 53 -8.04 9.13 4.51
C THR A 53 -9.26 10.00 4.78
N ASP A 54 -9.29 11.21 4.22
CA ASP A 54 -10.40 12.17 4.38
C ASP A 54 -11.61 11.86 3.48
N ASP A 55 -11.46 10.92 2.53
CA ASP A 55 -12.55 10.50 1.66
C ASP A 55 -13.57 9.64 2.43
N PRO A 56 -14.88 9.93 2.35
CA PRO A 56 -15.90 9.17 3.07
C PRO A 56 -15.97 7.69 2.67
N GLU A 57 -15.48 7.34 1.49
CA GLU A 57 -15.42 5.96 1.03
C GLU A 57 -14.04 5.29 1.27
N PHE A 58 -13.13 5.93 2.02
CA PHE A 58 -11.78 5.41 2.27
C PHE A 58 -11.77 3.97 2.78
N THR A 59 -12.57 3.66 3.81
CA THR A 59 -12.66 2.29 4.37
C THR A 59 -13.07 1.29 3.29
N ARG A 60 -14.04 1.63 2.46
CA ARG A 60 -14.49 0.78 1.36
C ARG A 60 -13.40 0.62 0.29
N ALA A 61 -12.68 1.68 -0.02
CA ALA A 61 -11.54 1.65 -0.94
C ALA A 61 -10.44 0.68 -0.47
N ILE A 62 -10.13 0.69 0.83
CA ILE A 62 -9.20 -0.28 1.45
C ILE A 62 -9.71 -1.71 1.35
N ASP A 63 -11.02 -1.93 1.52
CA ASP A 63 -11.62 -3.26 1.35
C ASP A 63 -11.47 -3.79 -0.08
N TYR A 64 -11.62 -2.94 -1.12
CA TYR A 64 -11.34 -3.34 -2.51
C TYR A 64 -9.86 -3.70 -2.73
N GLY A 65 -8.94 -2.91 -2.21
CA GLY A 65 -7.51 -3.23 -2.26
C GLY A 65 -7.19 -4.57 -1.58
N SER A 66 -7.80 -4.82 -0.43
CA SER A 66 -7.67 -6.07 0.32
C SER A 66 -8.32 -7.26 -0.41
N LEU A 67 -9.44 -7.05 -1.10
CA LEU A 67 -10.09 -8.07 -1.93
C LEU A 67 -9.11 -8.62 -2.98
N VAL A 68 -8.44 -7.73 -3.72
CA VAL A 68 -7.48 -8.13 -4.76
C VAL A 68 -6.25 -8.82 -4.14
N LYS A 69 -5.75 -8.35 -3.00
CA LYS A 69 -4.62 -8.96 -2.30
C LYS A 69 -4.94 -10.36 -1.79
N GLN A 70 -6.13 -10.58 -1.23
CA GLN A 70 -6.52 -11.86 -0.59
C GLN A 70 -6.88 -12.94 -1.62
N TYR A 71 -7.64 -12.56 -2.64
CA TYR A 71 -8.15 -13.54 -3.61
C TYR A 71 -7.32 -13.62 -4.88
N TYR A 72 -6.34 -12.76 -5.09
CA TYR A 72 -5.52 -12.61 -6.28
C TYR A 72 -6.32 -12.26 -7.54
N PHE A 73 -5.72 -11.45 -8.40
CA PHE A 73 -6.38 -10.95 -9.62
C PHE A 73 -6.98 -12.07 -10.48
N TRP A 74 -6.21 -13.13 -10.75
CA TRP A 74 -6.68 -14.19 -11.65
C TRP A 74 -7.85 -14.99 -11.11
N ASN A 75 -7.94 -15.20 -9.79
CA ASN A 75 -9.09 -15.86 -9.18
C ASN A 75 -10.34 -14.97 -9.25
N LEU A 76 -10.19 -13.68 -8.99
CA LEU A 76 -11.31 -12.73 -9.14
C LEU A 76 -11.77 -12.67 -10.59
N HIS A 77 -10.85 -12.54 -11.54
CA HIS A 77 -11.16 -12.56 -12.98
C HIS A 77 -11.91 -13.84 -13.39
N SER A 78 -11.51 -15.00 -12.84
CA SER A 78 -12.21 -16.26 -13.10
C SER A 78 -13.64 -16.28 -12.57
N LEU A 79 -13.95 -15.50 -11.51
CA LEU A 79 -15.30 -15.39 -10.94
C LEU A 79 -16.19 -14.41 -11.70
N ILE A 80 -15.63 -13.28 -12.15
CA ILE A 80 -16.39 -12.19 -12.75
C ILE A 80 -16.33 -12.18 -14.28
N GLY A 81 -15.38 -12.91 -14.89
CA GLY A 81 -15.11 -12.84 -16.34
C GLY A 81 -14.65 -11.44 -16.72
N ASP A 82 -15.21 -10.93 -17.83
CA ASP A 82 -14.95 -9.58 -18.33
C ASP A 82 -15.89 -8.52 -17.72
N ASP A 83 -16.78 -8.92 -16.79
CA ASP A 83 -17.73 -8.01 -16.13
C ASP A 83 -17.12 -7.35 -14.89
N LEU A 84 -16.33 -6.30 -15.10
CA LEU A 84 -15.74 -5.52 -14.01
C LEU A 84 -16.80 -4.85 -13.12
N GLU A 85 -18.00 -4.56 -13.64
CA GLU A 85 -19.06 -3.93 -12.86
C GLU A 85 -19.59 -4.83 -11.74
N SER A 86 -19.47 -6.16 -11.91
CA SER A 86 -19.84 -7.13 -10.89
C SER A 86 -18.94 -7.11 -9.65
N LEU A 87 -17.79 -6.42 -9.68
CA LEU A 87 -16.99 -6.14 -8.50
C LEU A 87 -17.66 -5.15 -7.54
N ILE A 88 -18.54 -4.28 -8.07
CA ILE A 88 -19.29 -3.36 -7.22
C ILE A 88 -20.27 -4.19 -6.37
N ASP A 89 -20.14 -4.03 -5.05
CA ASP A 89 -20.92 -4.80 -4.05
C ASP A 89 -20.74 -6.33 -4.11
N HIS A 90 -19.61 -6.80 -4.66
CA HIS A 90 -19.32 -8.23 -4.74
C HIS A 90 -19.38 -8.88 -3.34
N PRO A 91 -20.03 -10.07 -3.17
CA PRO A 91 -20.23 -10.70 -1.86
C PRO A 91 -18.96 -10.91 -1.04
N LEU A 92 -17.81 -11.14 -1.69
CA LEU A 92 -16.51 -11.30 -1.03
C LEU A 92 -16.05 -10.04 -0.28
N LEU A 93 -16.57 -8.85 -0.61
CA LEU A 93 -16.30 -7.62 0.15
C LEU A 93 -16.78 -7.72 1.60
N LYS A 94 -17.89 -8.42 1.86
CA LYS A 94 -18.36 -8.67 3.24
C LYS A 94 -17.35 -9.48 4.04
N VAL A 95 -16.72 -10.47 3.42
CA VAL A 95 -15.68 -11.28 4.05
C VAL A 95 -14.47 -10.42 4.39
N VAL A 96 -14.03 -9.60 3.43
CA VAL A 96 -12.89 -8.69 3.60
C VAL A 96 -13.16 -7.67 4.70
N ALA A 97 -14.33 -7.02 4.69
CA ALA A 97 -14.72 -6.04 5.71
C ALA A 97 -14.76 -6.68 7.11
N THR A 98 -15.38 -7.86 7.25
CA THR A 98 -15.40 -8.59 8.53
C THR A 98 -14.00 -8.93 9.02
N ARG A 99 -13.12 -9.38 8.12
CA ARG A 99 -11.71 -9.64 8.48
C ARG A 99 -11.02 -8.38 8.96
N ARG A 100 -11.16 -7.26 8.24
CA ARG A 100 -10.58 -5.97 8.64
C ARG A 100 -11.06 -5.57 10.03
N GLU A 101 -12.38 -5.65 10.30
CA GLU A 101 -12.97 -5.28 11.58
C GLU A 101 -12.45 -6.13 12.75
N VAL A 102 -12.13 -7.39 12.51
CA VAL A 102 -11.63 -8.32 13.54
C VAL A 102 -10.09 -8.27 13.62
N GLU A 103 -9.42 -8.31 12.48
CA GLU A 103 -7.96 -8.48 12.43
C GLU A 103 -7.20 -7.17 12.72
N ASN A 104 -7.68 -5.99 12.23
CA ASN A 104 -6.95 -4.74 12.42
C ASN A 104 -6.78 -4.35 13.89
N PRO A 105 -7.81 -4.40 14.77
CA PRO A 105 -7.61 -4.10 16.19
C PRO A 105 -6.63 -5.05 16.87
N LEU A 106 -6.64 -6.33 16.50
CA LEU A 106 -5.70 -7.33 17.03
C LEU A 106 -4.27 -7.06 16.56
N GLY A 107 -4.12 -6.80 15.25
CA GLY A 107 -2.82 -6.45 14.66
C GLY A 107 -2.26 -5.15 15.21
N PHE A 108 -3.08 -4.12 15.39
CA PHE A 108 -2.69 -2.85 16.00
C PHE A 108 -2.19 -3.04 17.45
N ALA A 109 -2.96 -3.74 18.29
CA ALA A 109 -2.58 -3.99 19.67
C ALA A 109 -1.27 -4.77 19.77
N HIS A 110 -1.11 -5.82 18.93
CA HIS A 110 0.14 -6.58 18.88
C HIS A 110 1.31 -5.70 18.41
N ALA A 111 1.14 -4.98 17.32
CA ALA A 111 2.16 -4.14 16.75
C ALA A 111 2.62 -3.04 17.74
N LYS A 112 1.66 -2.33 18.37
CA LYS A 112 1.96 -1.29 19.39
C LYS A 112 2.80 -1.84 20.53
N ALA A 113 2.47 -3.04 21.02
CA ALA A 113 3.19 -3.67 22.14
C ALA A 113 4.58 -4.20 21.75
N ASN A 114 4.89 -4.39 20.46
CA ASN A 114 6.08 -5.09 19.99
C ASN A 114 6.94 -4.28 19.00
N ILE A 115 6.79 -2.95 18.94
CA ILE A 115 7.64 -2.11 18.08
C ILE A 115 9.10 -2.29 18.48
N GLN A 116 9.94 -2.68 17.53
CA GLN A 116 11.38 -2.81 17.74
C GLN A 116 12.10 -1.56 17.25
N ARG A 117 12.98 -1.02 18.07
CA ARG A 117 13.85 0.09 17.64
C ARG A 117 14.86 -0.40 16.59
N LEU A 118 14.86 0.22 15.41
CA LEU A 118 15.93 0.08 14.42
C LEU A 118 16.96 1.21 14.55
N SER A 119 16.47 2.45 14.74
CA SER A 119 17.31 3.62 15.01
C SER A 119 16.57 4.60 15.95
N ASP A 120 17.10 5.80 16.13
CA ASP A 120 16.44 6.85 16.94
C ASP A 120 15.14 7.35 16.30
N ILE A 121 15.02 7.23 14.99
CA ILE A 121 13.87 7.75 14.22
C ILE A 121 13.04 6.65 13.55
N VAL A 122 13.50 5.39 13.56
CA VAL A 122 12.81 4.29 12.87
C VAL A 122 12.43 3.18 13.84
N GLY A 123 11.13 2.93 13.95
CA GLY A 123 10.54 1.76 14.60
C GLY A 123 10.17 0.68 13.61
N LEU A 124 10.51 -0.58 13.89
CA LEU A 124 10.06 -1.74 13.10
C LEU A 124 8.74 -2.26 13.67
N VAL A 125 7.77 -2.37 12.82
CA VAL A 125 6.42 -2.88 13.11
C VAL A 125 6.27 -4.27 12.51
N ASP A 126 5.77 -5.19 13.31
CA ASP A 126 5.29 -6.50 12.87
C ASP A 126 3.81 -6.63 13.24
N ALA A 127 2.95 -6.72 12.22
CA ALA A 127 1.53 -6.96 12.40
C ALA A 127 1.18 -8.31 11.74
N PRO A 128 1.07 -9.40 12.53
CA PRO A 128 0.85 -10.74 12.02
C PRO A 128 -0.53 -10.93 11.40
N VAL A 129 -1.47 -10.06 11.71
CA VAL A 129 -2.84 -10.04 11.16
C VAL A 129 -3.26 -8.59 10.88
N GLY A 130 -4.23 -8.42 10.00
CA GLY A 130 -4.78 -7.14 9.60
C GLY A 130 -4.03 -6.50 8.40
N ASP A 131 -4.48 -5.31 8.00
CA ASP A 131 -3.85 -4.55 6.92
C ASP A 131 -2.70 -3.69 7.46
N ASN A 132 -1.47 -4.04 7.09
CA ASN A 132 -0.27 -3.36 7.56
C ASN A 132 -0.26 -1.85 7.26
N ASN A 133 -0.84 -1.41 6.12
CA ASN A 133 -0.83 0.02 5.79
C ASN A 133 -1.74 0.80 6.74
N THR A 134 -2.93 0.27 7.02
CA THR A 134 -3.88 0.87 7.96
C THR A 134 -3.30 0.88 9.39
N ILE A 135 -2.78 -0.26 9.85
CA ILE A 135 -2.20 -0.38 11.18
C ILE A 135 -1.02 0.58 11.38
N VAL A 136 -0.10 0.65 10.42
CA VAL A 136 1.05 1.57 10.50
C VAL A 136 0.60 3.03 10.47
N HIS A 137 -0.44 3.36 9.68
CA HIS A 137 -1.00 4.70 9.66
C HIS A 137 -1.61 5.10 11.01
N GLU A 138 -2.38 4.20 11.62
CA GLU A 138 -2.96 4.40 12.95
C GLU A 138 -1.87 4.53 14.04
N LEU A 139 -0.81 3.71 13.97
CA LEU A 139 0.32 3.81 14.90
C LEU A 139 1.07 5.13 14.77
N LEU A 140 1.25 5.65 13.56
CA LEU A 140 1.87 6.97 13.34
C LEU A 140 1.02 8.13 13.87
N ALA A 141 -0.29 7.96 14.01
CA ALA A 141 -1.20 8.93 14.61
C ALA A 141 -1.30 8.80 16.14
N ASP A 142 -0.67 7.81 16.73
CA ASP A 142 -0.68 7.54 18.18
C ASP A 142 0.47 8.28 18.86
N ASP A 143 0.16 9.22 19.73
CA ASP A 143 1.14 10.07 20.43
C ASP A 143 2.11 9.27 21.35
N ASP A 144 1.75 8.03 21.73
CA ASP A 144 2.62 7.16 22.51
C ASP A 144 3.77 6.55 21.68
N ILE A 145 3.73 6.66 20.37
CA ILE A 145 4.74 6.08 19.47
C ILE A 145 5.85 7.10 19.20
N PRO A 146 7.09 6.86 19.71
CA PRO A 146 8.16 7.85 19.64
C PRO A 146 8.90 7.91 18.30
N TYR A 147 8.46 7.14 17.28
CA TYR A 147 9.16 7.02 16.03
C TYR A 147 8.45 7.79 14.91
N PRO A 148 9.06 8.82 14.30
CA PRO A 148 8.48 9.53 13.17
C PRO A 148 8.40 8.68 11.90
N VAL A 149 9.17 7.59 11.82
CA VAL A 149 9.14 6.62 10.72
C VAL A 149 8.85 5.24 11.26
N LEU A 150 7.86 4.56 10.68
CA LEU A 150 7.59 3.16 10.93
C LEU A 150 7.93 2.32 9.70
N ALA A 151 8.61 1.21 9.95
CA ALA A 151 9.05 0.26 8.93
C ALA A 151 8.32 -1.07 9.08
N THR A 152 8.00 -1.71 7.95
CA THR A 152 7.59 -3.10 7.89
C THR A 152 8.50 -3.88 6.95
N LEU A 153 8.73 -5.15 7.21
CA LEU A 153 9.56 -6.03 6.39
C LEU A 153 8.71 -7.10 5.73
N ALA A 154 9.01 -7.41 4.47
CA ALA A 154 8.36 -8.48 3.74
C ALA A 154 9.39 -9.30 2.96
N THR A 155 9.32 -10.63 3.07
CA THR A 155 10.12 -11.54 2.26
C THR A 155 9.54 -11.62 0.86
N ARG A 156 10.36 -11.40 -0.15
CA ARG A 156 10.01 -11.55 -1.56
C ARG A 156 11.02 -12.46 -2.23
N PHE A 157 10.57 -13.65 -2.63
CA PHE A 157 11.32 -14.66 -3.36
C PHE A 157 12.77 -14.89 -2.86
N ARG A 158 13.72 -14.00 -3.13
CA ARG A 158 15.14 -14.08 -2.75
C ARG A 158 15.67 -12.82 -2.07
N SER A 159 14.80 -11.94 -1.65
CA SER A 159 15.17 -10.67 -1.01
C SER A 159 14.16 -10.31 0.06
N VAL A 160 14.56 -9.43 0.96
CA VAL A 160 13.68 -8.76 1.90
C VAL A 160 13.46 -7.33 1.39
N SER A 161 12.22 -6.90 1.36
CA SER A 161 11.85 -5.50 1.12
C SER A 161 11.47 -4.83 2.43
N ILE A 162 11.84 -3.56 2.56
CA ILE A 162 11.40 -2.67 3.62
C ILE A 162 10.39 -1.68 3.05
N SER A 163 9.25 -1.51 3.72
CA SER A 163 8.32 -0.43 3.47
C SER A 163 8.39 0.56 4.61
N LEU A 164 8.42 1.84 4.31
CA LEU A 164 8.58 2.92 5.26
C LEU A 164 7.40 3.87 5.16
N ARG A 165 6.87 4.30 6.29
CA ARG A 165 5.79 5.26 6.39
C ARG A 165 6.17 6.35 7.40
N SER A 166 5.74 7.58 7.12
CA SER A 166 5.87 8.74 8.00
C SER A 166 4.71 9.70 7.76
N GLN A 167 4.55 10.70 8.62
CA GLN A 167 3.55 11.77 8.42
C GLN A 167 4.15 13.02 7.78
N ASN A 168 5.43 13.32 8.01
CA ASN A 168 6.06 14.59 7.66
C ASN A 168 7.17 14.47 6.61
N GLY A 169 7.21 13.36 5.85
CA GLY A 169 8.11 13.20 4.70
C GLY A 169 9.42 12.47 4.97
N GLU A 170 9.67 12.03 6.20
CA GLU A 170 10.93 11.41 6.59
C GLU A 170 11.18 10.05 5.92
N ALA A 171 10.10 9.32 5.57
CA ALA A 171 10.20 7.98 4.99
C ALA A 171 11.05 7.95 3.72
N LEU A 172 10.96 8.97 2.86
CA LEU A 172 11.75 9.05 1.64
C LEU A 172 13.25 9.24 1.92
N SER A 173 13.59 10.02 2.93
CA SER A 173 15.00 10.25 3.29
C SER A 173 15.65 8.98 3.79
N VAL A 174 14.94 8.19 4.60
CA VAL A 174 15.39 6.87 5.07
C VAL A 174 15.51 5.88 3.90
N ALA A 175 14.50 5.83 3.01
CA ALA A 175 14.53 4.94 1.85
C ALA A 175 15.73 5.21 0.94
N LYS A 176 16.08 6.50 0.72
CA LYS A 176 17.25 6.89 -0.10
C LYS A 176 18.58 6.39 0.48
N GLN A 177 18.74 6.33 1.81
CA GLN A 177 19.94 5.76 2.43
C GLN A 177 20.09 4.27 2.12
N LEU A 178 18.95 3.59 1.91
CA LEU A 178 18.89 2.18 1.51
C LEU A 178 18.83 2.00 -0.03
N GLN A 179 19.19 3.03 -0.81
CA GLN A 179 19.10 3.04 -2.29
C GLN A 179 17.67 2.78 -2.81
N GLY A 180 16.68 3.08 -2.01
CA GLY A 180 15.27 2.99 -2.33
C GLY A 180 14.66 4.30 -2.82
N GLY A 181 13.33 4.36 -2.83
CA GLY A 181 12.58 5.52 -3.28
C GLY A 181 11.10 5.41 -2.94
N GLY A 182 10.32 6.36 -3.47
CA GLY A 182 8.89 6.44 -3.25
C GLY A 182 8.42 7.88 -3.05
N HIS A 183 7.32 8.02 -2.34
CA HIS A 183 6.78 9.32 -1.94
C HIS A 183 7.32 9.75 -0.57
N PRO A 184 7.25 11.04 -0.22
CA PRO A 184 7.75 11.54 1.08
C PRO A 184 7.28 10.72 2.28
N ASN A 185 5.98 10.40 2.34
CA ASN A 185 5.35 9.68 3.45
C ASN A 185 5.23 8.15 3.23
N ALA A 186 5.54 7.64 2.02
CA ALA A 186 5.36 6.24 1.67
C ALA A 186 6.47 5.77 0.72
N SER A 187 7.52 5.24 1.25
CA SER A 187 8.72 4.84 0.53
C SER A 187 9.14 3.42 0.88
N GLY A 188 10.12 2.90 0.18
CA GLY A 188 10.66 1.58 0.46
C GLY A 188 11.95 1.30 -0.29
N ALA A 189 12.57 0.19 0.06
CA ALA A 189 13.79 -0.31 -0.57
C ALA A 189 13.78 -1.84 -0.63
N SER A 190 14.51 -2.39 -1.58
CA SER A 190 14.92 -3.80 -1.55
C SER A 190 16.26 -3.90 -0.85
N LEU A 191 16.35 -4.74 0.16
CA LEU A 191 17.62 -4.99 0.82
C LEU A 191 18.56 -5.81 -0.07
N PRO A 192 19.88 -5.79 0.18
CA PRO A 192 20.84 -6.54 -0.61
C PRO A 192 20.46 -8.03 -0.70
N ASN A 193 20.76 -8.68 -1.83
CA ASN A 193 20.42 -10.09 -2.08
C ASN A 193 21.07 -11.06 -1.08
N THR A 194 22.05 -10.61 -0.31
CA THR A 194 22.65 -11.36 0.80
C THR A 194 21.75 -11.43 2.02
N VAL A 195 20.74 -10.53 2.11
CA VAL A 195 19.76 -10.45 3.20
C VAL A 195 18.47 -11.12 2.72
N GLN A 196 18.28 -12.38 3.12
CA GLN A 196 17.17 -13.20 2.62
C GLN A 196 16.09 -13.53 3.65
N ARG A 197 16.38 -13.31 4.94
CA ARG A 197 15.47 -13.59 6.06
C ARG A 197 15.22 -12.35 6.89
N ILE A 198 14.06 -12.27 7.52
CA ILE A 198 13.68 -11.13 8.38
C ILE A 198 14.69 -10.88 9.51
N PRO A 199 15.18 -11.90 10.27
CA PRO A 199 16.18 -11.64 11.32
C PRO A 199 17.48 -11.02 10.78
N ASP A 200 17.96 -11.49 9.62
CA ASP A 200 19.17 -10.94 8.98
C ASP A 200 18.94 -9.50 8.52
N ALA A 201 17.71 -9.17 8.08
CA ALA A 201 17.31 -7.81 7.72
C ALA A 201 17.31 -6.87 8.91
N VAL A 202 16.80 -7.32 10.05
CA VAL A 202 16.81 -6.53 11.29
C VAL A 202 18.24 -6.21 11.73
N GLU A 203 19.15 -7.21 11.71
CA GLU A 203 20.54 -7.00 12.03
C GLU A 203 21.26 -6.07 11.05
N TYR A 204 20.95 -6.18 9.76
CA TYR A 204 21.48 -5.31 8.72
C TYR A 204 21.04 -3.87 8.94
N LEU A 205 19.74 -3.64 9.15
CA LEU A 205 19.16 -2.31 9.31
C LEU A 205 19.63 -1.59 10.59
N LYS A 206 19.99 -2.32 11.64
CA LYS A 206 20.59 -1.73 12.86
C LYS A 206 22.03 -1.25 12.68
N LYS A 207 22.69 -1.59 11.58
CA LYS A 207 24.09 -1.24 11.29
C LYS A 207 24.21 -0.13 10.25
N VAL A 208 23.16 0.16 9.54
CA VAL A 208 23.10 1.17 8.49
C VAL A 208 22.40 2.42 8.99
#